data_da5ce80bea8e807dcccb4150ce6f7c6e
#
_entry.id   da5ce80bea8e807dcccb4150ce6f7c6e
#
_cell.length_a   1.000
_cell.length_b   1.000
_cell.length_c   1.000
_cell.angle_alpha   90.00
_cell.angle_beta   90.00
_cell.angle_gamma   90.00
#
_symmetry.space_group_name_H-M   'P 1'
#
loop_
_entity.id
_entity.type
_entity.pdbx_description
1 polymer ?
#
loop_
_entity_poly.entity_id
_entity_poly.type
_entity_poly.pdbx_seq_one_letter_code
_entity_poly.pdbx_strand_id
1 'polypeptide(L)'
;MNDLMTADRREHPAEAAAVVEMPAGAATRGAAGGPGRVGRVLSLVRLHLLGLRGPLPFLLGLLLIVGAAGIVSGSIAPVSGFLAGTALVGGLSGVMAERSGINRLLASLPVSRADVVNSYWALAVLHLLAASVLYAVIGLPLGVRPGKLLVLPLVLIVGQALGIPVFLHFGPGRGLLVWVVSILAIGALGLLVSNSGPIRDLAVGTTTGGGLLLALGAGALIGLWVLSHRLYLKQDQ
;
A
#
# COMPACT_ATOMS: atom_id res chain seq x y z
N MET A 1 47.56 13.02 -49.80
CA MET A 1 47.95 11.89 -48.97
C MET A 1 46.71 11.43 -48.22
N ASN A 2 45.78 10.96 -49.02
CA ASN A 2 44.48 10.42 -48.66
C ASN A 2 44.35 9.18 -49.44
N ASP A 3 44.26 8.07 -48.79
CA ASP A 3 43.62 6.88 -49.37
C ASP A 3 43.63 5.76 -48.30
N LEU A 4 42.60 4.99 -48.33
CA LEU A 4 42.43 3.74 -47.65
C LEU A 4 41.62 3.78 -46.35
N MET A 5 40.29 3.69 -46.51
CA MET A 5 39.46 2.80 -45.71
C MET A 5 38.16 2.48 -46.49
N THR A 6 38.27 1.61 -47.46
CA THR A 6 37.13 0.91 -48.04
C THR A 6 36.63 -0.15 -47.04
N ALA A 7 35.48 0.11 -46.48
CA ALA A 7 34.82 -0.77 -45.53
C ALA A 7 34.32 -2.06 -46.16
N ASP A 8 34.76 -3.14 -45.63
CA ASP A 8 34.30 -4.51 -45.87
C ASP A 8 32.82 -4.63 -45.46
N ARG A 9 31.96 -4.54 -46.41
CA ARG A 9 30.53 -4.77 -46.28
C ARG A 9 30.29 -6.26 -46.36
N ARG A 10 30.44 -6.96 -45.23
CA ARG A 10 30.05 -8.35 -45.09
C ARG A 10 28.53 -8.45 -45.25
N GLU A 11 28.12 -8.99 -46.35
CA GLU A 11 26.78 -9.45 -46.64
C GLU A 11 26.43 -10.55 -45.63
N HIS A 12 25.50 -10.24 -44.71
CA HIS A 12 24.85 -11.28 -43.93
C HIS A 12 23.88 -12.02 -44.84
N PRO A 13 24.01 -13.32 -45.04
CA PRO A 13 23.04 -14.12 -45.74
C PRO A 13 21.72 -14.03 -44.94
N ALA A 14 20.66 -13.65 -45.67
CA ALA A 14 19.30 -13.66 -45.15
C ALA A 14 18.95 -15.08 -44.67
N GLU A 15 19.05 -15.30 -43.41
CA GLU A 15 18.54 -16.49 -42.76
C GLU A 15 17.02 -16.47 -42.91
N ALA A 16 16.53 -17.30 -43.85
CA ALA A 16 15.12 -17.47 -44.11
C ALA A 16 14.41 -17.87 -42.81
N ALA A 17 13.72 -16.92 -42.20
CA ALA A 17 12.83 -17.16 -41.08
C ALA A 17 11.78 -18.18 -41.50
N ALA A 18 11.99 -19.42 -41.09
CA ALA A 18 10.97 -20.45 -41.20
C ALA A 18 9.79 -19.99 -40.33
N VAL A 19 8.76 -19.48 -41.01
CA VAL A 19 7.46 -19.22 -40.40
C VAL A 19 6.92 -20.58 -39.96
N VAL A 20 7.11 -20.88 -38.66
CA VAL A 20 6.45 -22.01 -38.05
C VAL A 20 4.97 -21.66 -37.96
N GLU A 21 4.20 -22.13 -38.96
CA GLU A 21 2.75 -22.11 -38.90
C GLU A 21 2.30 -22.90 -37.65
N MET A 22 1.99 -22.17 -36.58
CA MET A 22 1.33 -22.78 -35.42
C MET A 22 -0.08 -23.22 -35.86
N PRO A 23 -0.43 -24.50 -35.65
CA PRO A 23 -1.74 -24.99 -36.03
C PRO A 23 -2.83 -24.21 -35.30
N ALA A 24 -3.75 -23.64 -36.05
CA ALA A 24 -4.88 -22.81 -35.59
C ALA A 24 -5.86 -23.52 -34.60
N GLY A 25 -5.57 -24.74 -34.19
CA GLY A 25 -6.36 -25.55 -33.27
C GLY A 25 -5.94 -25.50 -31.80
N ALA A 26 -4.84 -24.78 -31.42
CA ALA A 26 -4.36 -24.78 -30.03
C ALA A 26 -5.00 -23.70 -29.13
N ALA A 27 -5.81 -22.79 -29.69
CA ALA A 27 -6.34 -21.63 -28.96
C ALA A 27 -7.58 -21.88 -28.09
N THR A 28 -8.13 -23.09 -28.06
CA THR A 28 -9.40 -23.37 -27.36
C THR A 28 -9.28 -24.26 -26.12
N ARG A 29 -8.08 -24.59 -25.63
CA ARG A 29 -7.90 -25.41 -24.41
C ARG A 29 -7.51 -24.62 -23.15
N GLY A 30 -7.88 -23.36 -23.03
CA GLY A 30 -7.53 -22.51 -21.86
C GLY A 30 -8.71 -22.00 -21.04
N ALA A 31 -9.96 -22.37 -21.32
CA ALA A 31 -11.13 -21.78 -20.66
C ALA A 31 -11.64 -22.56 -19.42
N ALA A 32 -10.86 -23.50 -18.89
CA ALA A 32 -11.25 -24.26 -17.70
C ALA A 32 -10.51 -23.73 -16.46
N GLY A 33 -11.17 -22.82 -15.70
CA GLY A 33 -10.89 -22.68 -14.26
C GLY A 33 -9.68 -21.84 -13.84
N GLY A 34 -9.36 -20.74 -14.53
CA GLY A 34 -8.43 -19.74 -13.97
C GLY A 34 -8.94 -19.20 -12.62
N PRO A 35 -8.06 -18.88 -11.67
CA PRO A 35 -8.47 -18.36 -10.38
C PRO A 35 -9.39 -17.15 -10.56
N GLY A 36 -10.55 -17.14 -9.90
CA GLY A 36 -11.47 -16.01 -9.92
C GLY A 36 -10.76 -14.72 -9.49
N ARG A 37 -11.39 -13.56 -9.69
CA ARG A 37 -10.80 -12.24 -9.35
C ARG A 37 -10.21 -12.20 -7.95
N VAL A 38 -10.92 -12.75 -6.97
CA VAL A 38 -10.45 -12.83 -5.57
C VAL A 38 -9.17 -13.67 -5.46
N GLY A 39 -9.08 -14.80 -6.17
CA GLY A 39 -7.89 -15.65 -6.16
C GLY A 39 -6.65 -14.94 -6.73
N ARG A 40 -6.82 -14.11 -7.78
CA ARG A 40 -5.73 -13.31 -8.35
C ARG A 40 -5.25 -12.24 -7.37
N VAL A 41 -6.16 -11.51 -6.73
CA VAL A 41 -5.81 -10.51 -5.71
C VAL A 41 -5.07 -11.17 -4.53
N LEU A 42 -5.56 -12.30 -4.03
CA LEU A 42 -4.90 -13.04 -2.95
C LEU A 42 -3.50 -13.54 -3.33
N SER A 43 -3.31 -13.98 -4.57
CA SER A 43 -1.99 -14.39 -5.07
C SER A 43 -1.01 -13.21 -5.09
N LEU A 44 -1.46 -12.02 -5.49
CA LEU A 44 -0.66 -10.79 -5.46
C LEU A 44 -0.32 -10.38 -4.02
N VAL A 45 -1.29 -10.41 -3.11
CA VAL A 45 -1.05 -10.13 -1.68
C VAL A 45 -0.02 -11.12 -1.10
N ARG A 46 -0.17 -12.42 -1.41
CA ARG A 46 0.79 -13.44 -0.99
C ARG A 46 2.20 -13.18 -1.52
N LEU A 47 2.34 -12.73 -2.76
CA LEU A 47 3.63 -12.35 -3.35
C LEU A 47 4.29 -11.20 -2.55
N HIS A 48 3.52 -10.16 -2.21
CA HIS A 48 4.03 -9.06 -1.39
C HIS A 48 4.42 -9.51 0.02
N LEU A 49 3.61 -10.38 0.64
CA LEU A 49 3.92 -10.94 1.97
C LEU A 49 5.17 -11.83 1.98
N LEU A 50 5.44 -12.54 0.89
CA LEU A 50 6.69 -13.31 0.76
C LEU A 50 7.92 -12.40 0.80
N GLY A 51 7.83 -11.19 0.23
CA GLY A 51 8.89 -10.18 0.32
C GLY A 51 9.15 -9.71 1.76
N LEU A 52 8.14 -9.75 2.62
CA LEU A 52 8.29 -9.39 4.04
C LEU A 52 8.87 -10.52 4.91
N ARG A 53 9.00 -11.72 4.38
CA ARG A 53 9.50 -12.87 5.16
C ARG A 53 10.93 -12.66 5.66
N GLY A 54 11.77 -11.99 4.88
CA GLY A 54 13.14 -11.67 5.25
C GLY A 54 13.24 -10.74 6.46
N PRO A 55 12.62 -9.56 6.45
CA PRO A 55 12.67 -8.62 7.57
C PRO A 55 11.79 -9.00 8.77
N LEU A 56 10.88 -9.98 8.64
CA LEU A 56 9.93 -10.35 9.70
C LEU A 56 10.59 -10.73 11.04
N PRO A 57 11.64 -11.57 11.11
CA PRO A 57 12.29 -11.90 12.37
C PRO A 57 12.89 -10.66 13.07
N PHE A 58 13.49 -9.77 12.28
CA PHE A 58 14.04 -8.52 12.80
C PHE A 58 12.92 -7.61 13.34
N LEU A 59 11.81 -7.46 12.62
CA LEU A 59 10.66 -6.67 13.07
C LEU A 59 10.03 -7.23 14.33
N LEU A 60 9.93 -8.56 14.47
CA LEU A 60 9.45 -9.21 15.68
C LEU A 60 10.40 -8.99 16.86
N GLY A 61 11.70 -9.11 16.64
CA GLY A 61 12.71 -8.81 17.66
C GLY A 61 12.62 -7.36 18.15
N LEU A 62 12.48 -6.42 17.20
CA LEU A 62 12.32 -5.01 17.54
C LEU A 62 11.01 -4.72 18.25
N LEU A 63 9.91 -5.38 17.87
CA LEU A 63 8.63 -5.28 18.58
C LEU A 63 8.73 -5.75 20.02
N LEU A 64 9.47 -6.84 20.28
CA LEU A 64 9.71 -7.32 21.65
C LEU A 64 10.49 -6.30 22.48
N ILE A 65 11.54 -5.70 21.91
CA ILE A 65 12.33 -4.66 22.60
C ILE A 65 11.47 -3.43 22.89
N VAL A 66 10.71 -2.94 21.92
CA VAL A 66 9.84 -1.77 22.06
C VAL A 66 8.69 -2.07 23.03
N GLY A 67 8.15 -3.29 22.97
CA GLY A 67 7.12 -3.76 23.92
C GLY A 67 7.64 -3.79 25.34
N ALA A 68 8.84 -4.34 25.57
CA ALA A 68 9.48 -4.34 26.88
C ALA A 68 9.74 -2.91 27.39
N ALA A 69 10.23 -2.01 26.53
CA ALA A 69 10.42 -0.60 26.87
C ALA A 69 9.09 0.08 27.25
N GLY A 70 8.00 -0.24 26.55
CA GLY A 70 6.65 0.23 26.86
C GLY A 70 6.17 -0.22 28.24
N ILE A 71 6.39 -1.49 28.58
CA ILE A 71 6.04 -2.05 29.89
C ILE A 71 6.86 -1.37 30.99
N VAL A 72 8.19 -1.26 30.81
CA VAL A 72 9.08 -0.63 31.80
C VAL A 72 8.76 0.84 32.02
N SER A 73 8.42 1.57 30.95
CA SER A 73 8.06 2.99 31.04
C SER A 73 6.60 3.24 31.47
N GLY A 74 5.78 2.20 31.57
CA GLY A 74 4.33 2.34 31.80
C GLY A 74 3.60 3.10 30.69
N SER A 75 4.18 3.15 29.47
CA SER A 75 3.66 3.93 28.34
C SER A 75 3.52 3.09 27.09
N ILE A 76 2.35 3.16 26.46
CA ILE A 76 2.11 2.52 25.14
C ILE A 76 2.67 3.32 23.96
N ALA A 77 3.14 4.55 24.17
CA ALA A 77 3.58 5.44 23.09
C ALA A 77 4.69 4.84 22.21
N PRO A 78 5.76 4.20 22.72
CA PRO A 78 6.78 3.57 21.89
C PRO A 78 6.19 2.48 21.00
N VAL A 79 5.30 1.65 21.54
CA VAL A 79 4.63 0.56 20.81
C VAL A 79 3.74 1.12 19.70
N SER A 80 2.96 2.16 20.00
CA SER A 80 2.09 2.80 18.98
C SER A 80 2.89 3.39 17.84
N GLY A 81 3.99 4.09 18.12
CA GLY A 81 4.88 4.65 17.11
C GLY A 81 5.51 3.58 16.21
N PHE A 82 6.01 2.51 16.80
CA PHE A 82 6.59 1.39 16.07
C PHE A 82 5.55 0.68 15.18
N LEU A 83 4.37 0.35 15.73
CA LEU A 83 3.30 -0.30 14.97
C LEU A 83 2.76 0.62 13.88
N ALA A 84 2.63 1.93 14.13
CA ALA A 84 2.24 2.88 13.10
C ALA A 84 3.24 2.91 11.95
N GLY A 85 4.53 3.07 12.24
CA GLY A 85 5.59 3.11 11.23
C GLY A 85 5.66 1.83 10.40
N THR A 86 5.69 0.67 11.05
CA THR A 86 5.77 -0.64 10.36
C THR A 86 4.53 -0.94 9.53
N ALA A 87 3.33 -0.62 10.03
CA ALA A 87 2.09 -0.84 9.30
C ALA A 87 1.93 0.11 8.11
N LEU A 88 2.34 1.39 8.25
CA LEU A 88 2.32 2.33 7.13
C LEU A 88 3.30 1.91 6.03
N VAL A 89 4.55 1.62 6.39
CA VAL A 89 5.55 1.17 5.42
C VAL A 89 5.16 -0.17 4.80
N GLY A 90 4.72 -1.14 5.59
CA GLY A 90 4.28 -2.45 5.10
C GLY A 90 3.05 -2.35 4.19
N GLY A 91 2.04 -1.56 4.58
CA GLY A 91 0.83 -1.36 3.79
C GLY A 91 1.06 -0.62 2.47
N LEU A 92 2.05 0.27 2.41
CA LEU A 92 2.42 1.03 1.21
C LEU A 92 3.55 0.37 0.40
N SER A 93 4.17 -0.70 0.91
CA SER A 93 5.32 -1.36 0.29
C SER A 93 5.05 -1.80 -1.15
N GLY A 94 3.84 -2.32 -1.43
CA GLY A 94 3.43 -2.72 -2.77
C GLY A 94 3.49 -1.58 -3.78
N VAL A 95 2.93 -0.42 -3.43
CA VAL A 95 2.90 0.77 -4.30
C VAL A 95 4.30 1.38 -4.44
N MET A 96 5.11 1.37 -3.37
CA MET A 96 6.48 1.87 -3.40
C MET A 96 7.40 1.00 -4.26
N ALA A 97 7.19 -0.31 -4.25
CA ALA A 97 7.98 -1.28 -5.01
C ALA A 97 7.64 -1.30 -6.51
N GLU A 98 6.51 -0.72 -6.92
CA GLU A 98 6.00 -0.78 -8.29
C GLU A 98 6.99 -0.28 -9.34
N ARG A 99 7.81 0.72 -9.03
CA ARG A 99 8.83 1.26 -9.96
C ARG A 99 10.16 0.50 -9.97
N SER A 100 10.38 -0.45 -9.06
CA SER A 100 11.67 -1.16 -8.90
C SER A 100 11.80 -2.45 -9.72
N GLY A 101 11.12 -2.57 -10.87
CA GLY A 101 11.25 -3.74 -11.77
C GLY A 101 10.16 -4.81 -11.57
N ILE A 102 9.35 -4.73 -10.51
CA ILE A 102 8.18 -5.61 -10.32
C ILE A 102 7.16 -5.41 -11.43
N ASN A 103 7.10 -4.22 -12.05
CA ASN A 103 6.25 -3.95 -13.21
C ASN A 103 6.52 -4.87 -14.39
N ARG A 104 7.77 -5.28 -14.63
CA ARG A 104 8.08 -6.24 -15.69
C ARG A 104 7.52 -7.63 -15.39
N LEU A 105 7.57 -8.04 -14.11
CA LEU A 105 6.97 -9.30 -13.67
C LEU A 105 5.43 -9.21 -13.70
N LEU A 106 4.83 -8.11 -13.24
CA LEU A 106 3.38 -7.91 -13.29
C LEU A 106 2.86 -7.84 -14.73
N ALA A 107 3.62 -7.24 -15.66
CA ALA A 107 3.27 -7.19 -17.08
C ALA A 107 3.29 -8.57 -17.76
N SER A 108 4.05 -9.55 -17.23
CA SER A 108 4.06 -10.93 -17.72
C SER A 108 2.96 -11.81 -17.13
N LEU A 109 2.27 -11.33 -16.08
CA LEU A 109 1.22 -12.10 -15.42
C LEU A 109 -0.16 -11.75 -16.03
N PRO A 110 -1.07 -12.71 -16.17
CA PRO A 110 -2.43 -12.47 -16.67
C PRO A 110 -3.33 -11.85 -15.59
N VAL A 111 -2.91 -10.69 -15.04
CA VAL A 111 -3.63 -9.95 -14.00
C VAL A 111 -4.13 -8.62 -14.55
N SER A 112 -5.34 -8.23 -14.16
CA SER A 112 -5.86 -6.93 -14.54
C SER A 112 -5.25 -5.83 -13.66
N ARG A 113 -5.14 -4.60 -14.20
CA ARG A 113 -4.69 -3.43 -13.44
C ARG A 113 -5.56 -3.17 -12.20
N ALA A 114 -6.85 -3.42 -12.32
CA ALA A 114 -7.77 -3.32 -11.18
C ALA A 114 -7.43 -4.33 -10.07
N ASP A 115 -6.96 -5.53 -10.44
CA ASP A 115 -6.53 -6.53 -9.46
C ASP A 115 -5.26 -6.09 -8.73
N VAL A 116 -4.35 -5.41 -9.41
CA VAL A 116 -3.13 -4.83 -8.81
C VAL A 116 -3.49 -3.75 -7.78
N VAL A 117 -4.32 -2.76 -8.16
CA VAL A 117 -4.75 -1.71 -7.22
C VAL A 117 -5.50 -2.30 -6.02
N ASN A 118 -6.39 -3.27 -6.26
CA ASN A 118 -7.08 -3.95 -5.17
C ASN A 118 -6.13 -4.72 -4.25
N SER A 119 -5.03 -5.27 -4.77
CA SER A 119 -4.01 -5.94 -3.93
C SER A 119 -3.30 -4.96 -3.01
N TYR A 120 -3.04 -3.72 -3.44
CA TYR A 120 -2.47 -2.68 -2.57
C TYR A 120 -3.41 -2.29 -1.43
N TRP A 121 -4.69 -2.12 -1.75
CA TRP A 121 -5.70 -1.85 -0.73
C TRP A 121 -5.89 -3.02 0.24
N ALA A 122 -5.89 -4.26 -0.27
CA ALA A 122 -5.98 -5.45 0.56
C ALA A 122 -4.76 -5.59 1.49
N LEU A 123 -3.55 -5.29 0.98
CA LEU A 123 -2.32 -5.28 1.78
C LEU A 123 -2.37 -4.21 2.87
N ALA A 124 -2.84 -3.00 2.54
CA ALA A 124 -3.01 -1.91 3.50
C ALA A 124 -3.99 -2.29 4.62
N VAL A 125 -5.16 -2.85 4.27
CA VAL A 125 -6.14 -3.33 5.25
C VAL A 125 -5.57 -4.44 6.12
N LEU A 126 -4.80 -5.37 5.55
CA LEU A 126 -4.17 -6.45 6.30
C LEU A 126 -3.19 -5.91 7.36
N HIS A 127 -2.32 -4.96 6.99
CA HIS A 127 -1.39 -4.33 7.92
C HIS A 127 -2.10 -3.49 8.98
N LEU A 128 -3.15 -2.78 8.60
CA LEU A 128 -4.01 -2.05 9.52
C LEU A 128 -4.61 -2.98 10.58
N LEU A 129 -5.22 -4.09 10.15
CA LEU A 129 -5.84 -5.06 11.07
C LEU A 129 -4.78 -5.70 11.99
N ALA A 130 -3.65 -6.15 11.42
CA ALA A 130 -2.58 -6.76 12.20
C ALA A 130 -2.03 -5.80 13.27
N ALA A 131 -1.72 -4.55 12.89
CA ALA A 131 -1.23 -3.55 13.83
C ALA A 131 -2.27 -3.18 14.89
N SER A 132 -3.55 -3.07 14.51
CA SER A 132 -4.64 -2.75 15.44
C SER A 132 -4.86 -3.85 16.47
N VAL A 133 -4.83 -5.11 16.03
CA VAL A 133 -4.93 -6.27 16.95
C VAL A 133 -3.74 -6.32 17.90
N LEU A 134 -2.51 -6.20 17.38
CA LEU A 134 -1.30 -6.17 18.22
C LEU A 134 -1.34 -5.02 19.22
N TYR A 135 -1.78 -3.83 18.78
CA TYR A 135 -1.92 -2.66 19.65
C TYR A 135 -2.95 -2.89 20.75
N ALA A 136 -4.07 -3.52 20.46
CA ALA A 136 -5.08 -3.87 21.44
C ALA A 136 -4.57 -4.94 22.41
N VAL A 137 -3.92 -6.00 21.93
CA VAL A 137 -3.38 -7.09 22.73
C VAL A 137 -2.33 -6.57 23.73
N ILE A 138 -1.50 -5.62 23.33
CA ILE A 138 -0.48 -5.03 24.21
C ILE A 138 -1.10 -3.93 25.11
N GLY A 139 -2.02 -3.13 24.59
CA GLY A 139 -2.56 -1.95 25.27
C GLY A 139 -3.58 -2.29 26.37
N LEU A 140 -4.42 -3.31 26.16
CA LEU A 140 -5.42 -3.70 27.17
C LEU A 140 -4.80 -4.12 28.50
N PRO A 141 -3.78 -4.98 28.56
CA PRO A 141 -3.10 -5.33 29.83
C PRO A 141 -2.40 -4.13 30.48
N LEU A 142 -1.96 -3.13 29.71
CA LEU A 142 -1.38 -1.89 30.20
C LEU A 142 -2.42 -0.87 30.70
N GLY A 143 -3.71 -1.25 30.75
CA GLY A 143 -4.78 -0.40 31.24
C GLY A 143 -5.17 0.75 30.30
N VAL A 144 -4.83 0.66 29.00
CA VAL A 144 -5.22 1.67 28.01
C VAL A 144 -6.73 1.65 27.81
N ARG A 145 -7.37 2.81 27.96
CA ARG A 145 -8.82 2.94 27.75
C ARG A 145 -9.22 2.55 26.32
N PRO A 146 -10.31 1.79 26.12
CA PRO A 146 -10.73 1.32 24.77
C PRO A 146 -10.84 2.44 23.72
N GLY A 147 -11.31 3.63 24.10
CA GLY A 147 -11.37 4.79 23.20
C GLY A 147 -10.01 5.26 22.67
N LYS A 148 -8.94 5.11 23.46
CA LYS A 148 -7.58 5.44 23.03
C LYS A 148 -6.99 4.40 22.07
N LEU A 149 -7.49 3.16 22.11
CA LEU A 149 -7.06 2.10 21.20
C LEU A 149 -7.52 2.35 19.76
N LEU A 150 -8.54 3.20 19.54
CA LEU A 150 -9.00 3.58 18.20
C LEU A 150 -8.09 4.60 17.50
N VAL A 151 -7.21 5.26 18.24
CA VAL A 151 -6.33 6.30 17.66
C VAL A 151 -5.38 5.71 16.62
N LEU A 152 -4.73 4.59 16.91
CA LEU A 152 -3.81 3.94 15.98
C LEU A 152 -4.50 3.51 14.68
N PRO A 153 -5.62 2.75 14.70
CA PRO A 153 -6.36 2.42 13.49
C PRO A 153 -6.75 3.64 12.65
N LEU A 154 -7.22 4.73 13.29
CA LEU A 154 -7.59 5.96 12.58
C LEU A 154 -6.40 6.61 11.87
N VAL A 155 -5.25 6.71 12.54
CA VAL A 155 -4.01 7.21 11.93
C VAL A 155 -3.59 6.35 10.74
N LEU A 156 -3.67 5.03 10.88
CA LEU A 156 -3.33 4.09 9.82
C LEU A 156 -4.28 4.19 8.62
N ILE A 157 -5.60 4.30 8.87
CA ILE A 157 -6.60 4.50 7.81
C ILE A 157 -6.27 5.75 6.99
N VAL A 158 -6.06 6.88 7.67
CA VAL A 158 -5.74 8.16 7.00
C VAL A 158 -4.42 8.05 6.24
N GLY A 159 -3.38 7.53 6.90
CA GLY A 159 -2.04 7.41 6.31
C GLY A 159 -1.99 6.52 5.06
N GLN A 160 -2.65 5.37 5.10
CA GLN A 160 -2.67 4.42 3.99
C GLN A 160 -3.61 4.87 2.86
N ALA A 161 -4.79 5.40 3.21
CA ALA A 161 -5.76 5.87 2.22
C ALA A 161 -5.24 7.03 1.39
N LEU A 162 -4.49 7.97 2.01
CA LEU A 162 -3.81 9.05 1.29
C LEU A 162 -2.56 8.55 0.57
N GLY A 163 -1.80 7.63 1.18
CA GLY A 163 -0.55 7.13 0.63
C GLY A 163 -0.73 6.47 -0.72
N ILE A 164 -1.70 5.56 -0.86
CA ILE A 164 -1.90 4.80 -2.10
C ILE A 164 -2.05 5.71 -3.33
N PRO A 165 -3.02 6.66 -3.40
CA PRO A 165 -3.16 7.53 -4.58
C PRO A 165 -1.98 8.49 -4.75
N VAL A 166 -1.37 8.97 -3.67
CA VAL A 166 -0.20 9.86 -3.73
C VAL A 166 1.00 9.16 -4.35
N PHE A 167 1.30 7.94 -3.91
CA PHE A 167 2.42 7.17 -4.48
C PHE A 167 2.14 6.71 -5.91
N LEU A 168 0.90 6.36 -6.24
CA LEU A 168 0.51 6.05 -7.62
C LEU A 168 0.72 7.25 -8.55
N HIS A 169 0.38 8.47 -8.10
CA HIS A 169 0.50 9.67 -8.93
C HIS A 169 1.93 10.21 -9.03
N PHE A 170 2.59 10.43 -7.89
CA PHE A 170 3.90 11.09 -7.82
C PHE A 170 5.08 10.12 -7.84
N GLY A 171 4.84 8.83 -7.62
CA GLY A 171 5.85 7.80 -7.45
C GLY A 171 6.57 7.85 -6.10
N PRO A 172 7.53 6.93 -5.83
CA PRO A 172 8.09 6.75 -4.49
C PRO A 172 8.88 7.95 -3.96
N GLY A 173 9.65 8.63 -4.80
CA GLY A 173 10.49 9.76 -4.35
C GLY A 173 9.69 10.99 -3.97
N ARG A 174 8.99 11.59 -4.96
CA ARG A 174 8.16 12.79 -4.73
C ARG A 174 6.92 12.47 -3.90
N GLY A 175 6.36 11.27 -4.08
CA GLY A 175 5.20 10.81 -3.32
C GLY A 175 5.45 10.77 -1.83
N LEU A 176 6.66 10.38 -1.39
CA LEU A 176 7.02 10.38 0.01
C LEU A 176 6.95 11.79 0.63
N LEU A 177 7.51 12.80 -0.04
CA LEU A 177 7.44 14.18 0.44
C LEU A 177 6.00 14.69 0.52
N VAL A 178 5.22 14.51 -0.56
CA VAL A 178 3.80 14.92 -0.59
C VAL A 178 3.01 14.22 0.51
N TRP A 179 3.23 12.92 0.69
CA TRP A 179 2.55 12.13 1.71
C TRP A 179 2.90 12.59 3.12
N VAL A 180 4.20 12.78 3.44
CA VAL A 180 4.65 13.27 4.76
C VAL A 180 4.06 14.65 5.05
N VAL A 181 4.14 15.59 4.11
CA VAL A 181 3.57 16.94 4.27
C VAL A 181 2.06 16.86 4.50
N SER A 182 1.34 15.99 3.77
CA SER A 182 -0.10 15.81 3.93
C SER A 182 -0.45 15.26 5.32
N ILE A 183 0.29 14.26 5.82
CA ILE A 183 0.09 13.70 7.16
C ILE A 183 0.37 14.75 8.25
N LEU A 184 1.45 15.53 8.10
CA LEU A 184 1.76 16.61 9.05
C LEU A 184 0.69 17.69 9.03
N ALA A 185 0.19 18.10 7.86
CA ALA A 185 -0.88 19.08 7.73
C ALA A 185 -2.19 18.60 8.39
N ILE A 186 -2.57 17.33 8.14
CA ILE A 186 -3.76 16.74 8.77
C ILE A 186 -3.57 16.61 10.29
N GLY A 187 -2.39 16.22 10.74
CA GLY A 187 -2.06 16.16 12.17
C GLY A 187 -2.14 17.54 12.84
N ALA A 188 -1.56 18.56 12.22
CA ALA A 188 -1.65 19.95 12.71
C ALA A 188 -3.09 20.45 12.75
N LEU A 189 -3.87 20.19 11.70
CA LEU A 189 -5.30 20.54 11.66
C LEU A 189 -6.08 19.83 12.76
N GLY A 190 -5.81 18.54 12.98
CA GLY A 190 -6.40 17.75 14.06
C GLY A 190 -6.09 18.32 15.45
N LEU A 191 -4.85 18.77 15.67
CA LEU A 191 -4.45 19.45 16.90
C LEU A 191 -5.17 20.80 17.09
N LEU A 192 -5.30 21.60 16.03
CA LEU A 192 -6.04 22.85 16.08
C LEU A 192 -7.52 22.63 16.43
N VAL A 193 -8.14 21.63 15.80
CA VAL A 193 -9.54 21.26 16.06
C VAL A 193 -9.72 20.73 17.48
N SER A 194 -8.80 19.90 17.97
CA SER A 194 -8.88 19.32 19.32
C SER A 194 -8.72 20.37 20.43
N ASN A 195 -8.02 21.47 20.15
CA ASN A 195 -7.84 22.60 21.07
C ASN A 195 -8.97 23.64 20.99
N SER A 196 -9.82 23.59 19.95
CA SER A 196 -10.99 24.45 19.84
C SER A 196 -12.19 23.78 20.51
N GLY A 197 -12.52 24.20 21.74
CA GLY A 197 -13.62 23.65 22.55
C GLY A 197 -14.94 23.49 21.79
N PRO A 198 -15.47 24.55 21.11
CA PRO A 198 -16.75 24.47 20.40
C PRO A 198 -16.79 23.39 19.29
N ILE A 199 -15.72 23.25 18.54
CA ILE A 199 -15.64 22.26 17.42
C ILE A 199 -15.53 20.84 17.97
N ARG A 200 -14.77 20.66 19.06
CA ARG A 200 -14.65 19.38 19.74
C ARG A 200 -15.99 18.89 20.27
N ASP A 201 -16.76 19.78 20.93
CA ASP A 201 -18.04 19.44 21.53
C ASP A 201 -19.08 19.11 20.46
N LEU A 202 -19.04 19.78 19.32
CA LEU A 202 -19.89 19.48 18.17
C LEU A 202 -19.52 18.15 17.50
N ALA A 203 -18.21 17.85 17.40
CA ALA A 203 -17.74 16.66 16.70
C ALA A 203 -17.86 15.38 17.55
N VAL A 204 -17.64 15.47 18.87
CA VAL A 204 -17.53 14.31 19.77
C VAL A 204 -18.68 14.21 20.77
N GLY A 205 -19.32 15.35 21.07
CA GLY A 205 -20.34 15.45 22.10
C GLY A 205 -21.73 14.93 21.72
N THR A 206 -22.01 14.72 20.44
CA THR A 206 -23.32 14.26 19.97
C THR A 206 -23.22 12.97 19.14
N THR A 207 -24.17 12.05 19.31
CA THR A 207 -24.30 10.84 18.46
C THR A 207 -24.43 11.21 16.98
N THR A 208 -25.06 12.32 16.66
CA THR A 208 -25.21 12.86 15.30
C THR A 208 -23.87 13.34 14.73
N GLY A 209 -23.04 14.03 15.52
CA GLY A 209 -21.70 14.48 15.09
C GLY A 209 -20.75 13.31 14.80
N GLY A 210 -20.73 12.31 15.67
CA GLY A 210 -19.96 11.09 15.46
C GLY A 210 -20.39 10.32 14.21
N GLY A 211 -21.71 10.22 13.97
CA GLY A 211 -22.26 9.60 12.77
C GLY A 211 -21.85 10.34 11.48
N LEU A 212 -21.90 11.67 11.50
CA LEU A 212 -21.50 12.50 10.36
C LEU A 212 -20.00 12.34 10.05
N LEU A 213 -19.14 12.32 11.07
CA LEU A 213 -17.69 12.09 10.89
C LEU A 213 -17.39 10.72 10.31
N LEU A 214 -18.10 9.67 10.76
CA LEU A 214 -17.95 8.33 10.19
C LEU A 214 -18.42 8.29 8.73
N ALA A 215 -19.55 8.94 8.40
CA ALA A 215 -20.05 8.99 7.02
C ALA A 215 -19.07 9.76 6.11
N LEU A 216 -18.53 10.90 6.55
CA LEU A 216 -17.52 11.66 5.81
C LEU A 216 -16.23 10.86 5.63
N GLY A 217 -15.77 10.17 6.69
CA GLY A 217 -14.60 9.29 6.63
C GLY A 217 -14.77 8.13 5.65
N ALA A 218 -15.92 7.46 5.69
CA ALA A 218 -16.26 6.39 4.74
C ALA A 218 -16.36 6.90 3.30
N GLY A 219 -17.00 8.06 3.09
CA GLY A 219 -17.08 8.71 1.78
C GLY A 219 -15.69 9.10 1.24
N ALA A 220 -14.81 9.63 2.09
CA ALA A 220 -13.44 9.94 1.71
C ALA A 220 -12.65 8.68 1.33
N LEU A 221 -12.76 7.58 2.08
CA LEU A 221 -12.12 6.30 1.76
C LEU A 221 -12.57 5.75 0.40
N ILE A 222 -13.89 5.75 0.15
CA ILE A 222 -14.44 5.31 -1.14
C ILE A 222 -13.94 6.23 -2.26
N GLY A 223 -13.95 7.55 -2.05
CA GLY A 223 -13.44 8.53 -3.00
C GLY A 223 -11.95 8.30 -3.34
N LEU A 224 -11.12 8.06 -2.34
CA LEU A 224 -9.69 7.78 -2.52
C LEU A 224 -9.44 6.43 -3.21
N TRP A 225 -10.26 5.42 -2.92
CA TRP A 225 -10.22 4.14 -3.62
C TRP A 225 -10.56 4.30 -5.11
N VAL A 226 -11.66 5.01 -5.44
CA VAL A 226 -12.04 5.31 -6.84
C VAL A 226 -10.97 6.14 -7.53
N LEU A 227 -10.40 7.13 -6.83
CA LEU A 227 -9.31 7.97 -7.36
C LEU A 227 -8.08 7.11 -7.70
N SER A 228 -7.69 6.18 -6.82
CA SER A 228 -6.57 5.27 -7.06
C SER A 228 -6.76 4.46 -8.34
N HIS A 229 -7.96 3.93 -8.58
CA HIS A 229 -8.29 3.22 -9.82
C HIS A 229 -8.20 4.12 -11.05
N ARG A 230 -8.74 5.34 -10.97
CA ARG A 230 -8.69 6.30 -12.08
C ARG A 230 -7.26 6.73 -12.42
N LEU A 231 -6.44 7.00 -11.40
CA LEU A 231 -5.04 7.40 -11.59
C LEU A 231 -4.24 6.28 -12.25
N TYR A 232 -4.43 5.04 -11.79
CA TYR A 232 -3.70 3.89 -12.33
C TYR A 232 -4.07 3.58 -13.79
N LEU A 233 -5.34 3.78 -14.17
CA LEU A 233 -5.79 3.56 -15.55
C LEU A 233 -5.31 4.65 -16.53
N LYS A 234 -4.99 5.86 -16.04
CA LYS A 234 -4.53 6.99 -16.87
C LYS A 234 -3.01 7.02 -17.11
N GLN A 235 -2.23 6.19 -16.45
CA GLN A 235 -0.76 6.24 -16.57
C GLN A 235 -0.20 5.77 -17.92
N ASP A 236 -1.03 5.28 -18.85
CA ASP A 236 -0.61 4.77 -20.18
C ASP A 236 -1.11 5.61 -21.36
N GLN A 237 -1.60 6.83 -21.12
CA GLN A 237 -1.92 7.77 -22.18
C GLN A 237 -0.85 8.88 -22.25
#